data_7ce71a3c0077e07c8f4a79824b6788d6
#
_entry.id   7ce71a3c0077e07c8f4a79824b6788d6
#
_cell.length_a   1.000
_cell.length_b   1.000
_cell.length_c   1.000
_cell.angle_alpha   90.00
_cell.angle_beta   90.00
_cell.angle_gamma   90.00
#
_symmetry.space_group_name_H-M   'P 1'
#
loop_
_entity.id
_entity.type
_entity.pdbx_description
1 polymer ?
#
loop_
_entity_poly.entity_id
_entity_poly.type
_entity_poly.pdbx_seq_one_letter_code
_entity_poly.pdbx_strand_id
1 'polypeptide(L)'
;DGSSIMGYLKIPCISVNLPIYHGTSGTVLEHGIGHLATSSFPIGGKDTHAVLTGHTGLSSAKIFTDLTEMKKGDFFFIHVLDKKLAYRVDQITVVEPQDTKELQIMEGKDHVTLVTCTPYGVNDKRLLVRGVRTAYHAKEEEIRARNHHSQWMEVYKRAIFAGLLIICVLIAARKVYEKKKLRKEIWVKQKIINIVGIFFLVIGITLLLYPEIISYLKQKQSDQTVKELTQRRSKRKQDDLLYQKAVRYNRKIFKEKQAGLKDV
;
A
#
# COMPACT_ATOMS: atom_id res chain seq x y z
N ASP A 1 -3.34 9.79 22.36
CA ASP A 1 -2.44 8.81 21.75
C ASP A 1 -3.06 8.25 20.48
N GLY A 2 -2.51 8.62 19.31
CA GLY A 2 -2.96 8.15 17.99
C GLY A 2 -2.63 6.68 17.70
N SER A 3 -2.49 5.84 18.72
CA SER A 3 -2.08 4.44 18.62
C SER A 3 -3.23 3.43 18.57
N SER A 4 -4.50 3.87 18.63
CA SER A 4 -5.60 2.92 18.58
C SER A 4 -5.91 2.49 17.15
N ILE A 5 -5.58 1.26 16.82
CA ILE A 5 -5.92 0.64 15.54
C ILE A 5 -7.43 0.40 15.48
N MET A 6 -8.08 1.01 14.49
CA MET A 6 -9.51 0.90 14.24
C MET A 6 -9.88 -0.37 13.47
N GLY A 7 -9.02 -0.75 12.54
CA GLY A 7 -9.25 -1.83 11.60
C GLY A 7 -8.06 -2.07 10.70
N TYR A 8 -8.28 -2.71 9.57
CA TYR A 8 -7.29 -2.80 8.51
C TYR A 8 -7.95 -2.71 7.14
N LEU A 9 -7.19 -2.18 6.20
CA LEU A 9 -7.56 -2.03 4.79
C LEU A 9 -6.81 -3.06 3.95
N LYS A 10 -7.53 -3.73 3.06
CA LYS A 10 -6.95 -4.56 2.01
C LYS A 10 -7.31 -4.02 0.64
N ILE A 11 -6.32 -3.89 -0.23
CA ILE A 11 -6.48 -3.55 -1.65
C ILE A 11 -5.72 -4.60 -2.46
N PRO A 12 -6.40 -5.67 -2.90
CA PRO A 12 -5.72 -6.82 -3.52
C PRO A 12 -4.97 -6.48 -4.80
N CYS A 13 -5.49 -5.59 -5.64
CA CYS A 13 -4.87 -5.25 -6.94
C CYS A 13 -3.53 -4.53 -6.84
N ILE A 14 -3.20 -3.96 -5.67
CA ILE A 14 -1.92 -3.33 -5.38
C ILE A 14 -1.23 -3.91 -4.14
N SER A 15 -1.64 -5.09 -3.70
CA SER A 15 -1.08 -5.83 -2.54
C SER A 15 -1.01 -5.04 -1.23
N VAL A 16 -1.94 -4.11 -1.00
CA VAL A 16 -2.03 -3.37 0.27
C VAL A 16 -2.76 -4.19 1.31
N ASN A 17 -2.18 -4.32 2.50
CA ASN A 17 -2.78 -4.90 3.69
C ASN A 17 -2.23 -4.17 4.92
N LEU A 18 -2.91 -3.10 5.33
CA LEU A 18 -2.38 -2.13 6.29
C LEU A 18 -3.37 -1.83 7.41
N PRO A 19 -2.90 -1.63 8.65
CA PRO A 19 -3.74 -1.17 9.75
C PRO A 19 -4.26 0.24 9.49
N ILE A 20 -5.49 0.51 9.95
CA ILE A 20 -6.12 1.83 9.95
C ILE A 20 -6.03 2.38 11.37
N TYR A 21 -5.39 3.52 11.52
CA TYR A 21 -5.28 4.27 12.77
C TYR A 21 -6.25 5.44 12.80
N HIS A 22 -6.62 5.90 13.98
CA HIS A 22 -7.37 7.14 14.13
C HIS A 22 -6.43 8.36 14.06
N GLY A 23 -6.83 9.37 13.27
CA GLY A 23 -6.03 10.57 13.03
C GLY A 23 -5.02 10.42 11.89
N THR A 24 -4.37 11.53 11.57
CA THR A 24 -3.47 11.68 10.40
C THR A 24 -2.14 12.33 10.80
N SER A 25 -1.68 12.12 12.04
CA SER A 25 -0.36 12.60 12.47
C SER A 25 0.76 11.91 11.70
N GLY A 26 1.92 12.57 11.59
CA GLY A 26 3.09 12.00 10.91
C GLY A 26 3.44 10.61 11.42
N THR A 27 3.41 10.39 12.73
CA THR A 27 3.67 9.08 13.36
C THR A 27 2.66 8.01 12.91
N VAL A 28 1.39 8.35 12.74
CA VAL A 28 0.37 7.44 12.22
C VAL A 28 0.68 7.06 10.78
N LEU A 29 0.93 8.07 9.94
CA LEU A 29 1.14 7.88 8.51
C LEU A 29 2.45 7.17 8.15
N GLU A 30 3.43 7.17 9.05
CA GLU A 30 4.66 6.38 8.92
C GLU A 30 4.43 4.86 9.12
N HIS A 31 3.39 4.49 9.88
CA HIS A 31 3.13 3.10 10.27
C HIS A 31 1.94 2.46 9.54
N GLY A 32 1.08 3.25 8.89
CA GLY A 32 -0.07 2.73 8.20
C GLY A 32 -0.99 3.80 7.62
N ILE A 33 -2.28 3.53 7.64
CA ILE A 33 -3.30 4.39 7.09
C ILE A 33 -3.94 5.19 8.22
N GLY A 34 -4.06 6.51 8.02
CA GLY A 34 -4.73 7.41 8.92
C GLY A 34 -6.20 7.61 8.53
N HIS A 35 -7.10 7.57 9.51
CA HIS A 35 -8.48 7.99 9.35
C HIS A 35 -8.59 9.48 9.63
N LEU A 36 -9.11 10.25 8.67
CA LEU A 36 -9.35 11.68 8.84
C LEU A 36 -10.44 11.91 9.88
N ALA A 37 -10.06 12.49 11.04
CA ALA A 37 -10.91 12.58 12.22
C ALA A 37 -12.22 13.35 12.01
N THR A 38 -12.29 14.22 11.01
CA THR A 38 -13.49 15.00 10.62
C THR A 38 -14.38 14.28 9.62
N SER A 39 -14.03 13.07 9.20
CA SER A 39 -14.84 12.22 8.34
C SER A 39 -15.59 11.13 9.14
N SER A 40 -16.50 10.42 8.49
CA SER A 40 -17.21 9.31 9.13
C SER A 40 -16.27 8.19 9.54
N PHE A 41 -16.49 7.52 10.67
CA PHE A 41 -15.80 6.26 10.99
C PHE A 41 -16.06 5.22 9.91
N PRO A 42 -15.05 4.42 9.52
CA PRO A 42 -15.13 3.44 8.42
C PRO A 42 -15.87 2.16 8.82
N ILE A 43 -17.06 2.30 9.44
CA ILE A 43 -17.94 1.20 9.87
C ILE A 43 -19.07 0.91 8.88
N GLY A 44 -19.14 1.68 7.79
CA GLY A 44 -20.20 1.64 6.79
C GLY A 44 -21.53 2.21 7.29
N GLY A 45 -22.49 2.27 6.41
CA GLY A 45 -23.86 2.73 6.68
C GLY A 45 -24.31 3.84 5.75
N LYS A 46 -25.62 4.06 5.64
CA LYS A 46 -26.16 5.19 4.90
C LYS A 46 -25.69 6.51 5.49
N ASP A 47 -25.56 7.52 4.62
CA ASP A 47 -25.16 8.87 5.01
C ASP A 47 -23.77 8.90 5.68
N THR A 48 -22.85 8.10 5.15
CA THR A 48 -21.46 8.06 5.62
C THR A 48 -20.46 8.24 4.49
N HIS A 49 -19.38 8.95 4.79
CA HIS A 49 -18.21 9.06 3.93
C HIS A 49 -16.95 9.04 4.80
N ALA A 50 -16.27 7.92 4.85
CA ALA A 50 -15.01 7.80 5.57
C ALA A 50 -13.83 8.17 4.64
N VAL A 51 -12.86 8.91 5.17
CA VAL A 51 -11.65 9.32 4.45
C VAL A 51 -10.44 8.66 5.10
N LEU A 52 -9.72 7.89 4.30
CA LEU A 52 -8.53 7.15 4.72
C LEU A 52 -7.33 7.68 3.93
N THR A 53 -6.33 8.21 4.61
CA THR A 53 -5.14 8.79 3.98
C THR A 53 -3.89 7.98 4.26
N GLY A 54 -2.99 7.95 3.31
CA GLY A 54 -1.71 7.28 3.43
C GLY A 54 -0.64 7.96 2.57
N HIS A 55 0.60 7.88 3.00
CA HIS A 55 1.72 8.46 2.26
C HIS A 55 1.94 7.79 0.91
N THR A 56 2.41 8.58 -0.06
CA THR A 56 3.06 8.12 -1.27
C THR A 56 4.55 8.42 -1.20
N GLY A 57 5.39 7.54 -1.74
CA GLY A 57 6.82 7.80 -1.89
C GLY A 57 7.66 7.72 -0.62
N LEU A 58 7.18 7.08 0.44
CA LEU A 58 8.04 6.76 1.59
C LEU A 58 9.09 5.74 1.15
N SER A 59 10.38 6.07 1.35
CA SER A 59 11.49 5.16 1.07
C SER A 59 11.42 3.85 1.88
N SER A 60 10.67 3.88 2.96
CA SER A 60 10.56 2.80 3.93
C SER A 60 9.30 1.93 3.81
N ALA A 61 8.26 2.37 3.09
CA ALA A 61 7.01 1.61 2.95
C ALA A 61 6.19 2.06 1.73
N LYS A 62 5.64 1.09 0.99
CA LYS A 62 4.72 1.34 -0.14
C LYS A 62 3.28 1.50 0.34
N ILE A 63 2.99 2.48 1.23
CA ILE A 63 1.66 2.59 1.84
C ILE A 63 0.58 2.78 0.76
N PHE A 64 0.53 3.96 0.13
CA PHE A 64 -0.38 4.26 -0.99
C PHE A 64 0.36 4.66 -2.27
N THR A 65 1.65 4.29 -2.38
CA THR A 65 2.47 4.61 -3.56
C THR A 65 1.84 4.09 -4.85
N ASP A 66 1.31 2.87 -4.81
CA ASP A 66 0.74 2.21 -5.99
C ASP A 66 -0.78 2.50 -6.14
N LEU A 67 -1.34 3.45 -5.35
CA LEU A 67 -2.77 3.81 -5.44
C LEU A 67 -3.14 4.36 -6.83
N THR A 68 -2.18 4.93 -7.55
CA THR A 68 -2.33 5.41 -8.93
C THR A 68 -2.60 4.29 -9.94
N GLU A 69 -2.31 3.04 -9.60
CA GLU A 69 -2.56 1.87 -10.47
C GLU A 69 -4.02 1.40 -10.41
N MET A 70 -4.79 1.84 -9.40
CA MET A 70 -6.20 1.47 -9.26
C MET A 70 -7.05 2.04 -10.39
N LYS A 71 -8.08 1.27 -10.75
CA LYS A 71 -9.02 1.60 -11.82
C LYS A 71 -10.46 1.55 -11.31
N LYS A 72 -11.36 2.28 -11.98
CA LYS A 72 -12.81 2.13 -11.73
C LYS A 72 -13.21 0.67 -11.91
N GLY A 73 -13.98 0.15 -10.94
CA GLY A 73 -14.39 -1.24 -10.88
C GLY A 73 -13.49 -2.11 -10.00
N ASP A 74 -12.31 -1.66 -9.58
CA ASP A 74 -11.49 -2.35 -8.60
C ASP A 74 -12.15 -2.36 -7.22
N PHE A 75 -11.67 -3.26 -6.36
CA PHE A 75 -12.23 -3.45 -5.04
C PHE A 75 -11.19 -3.20 -3.96
N PHE A 76 -11.66 -2.66 -2.85
CA PHE A 76 -10.93 -2.67 -1.61
C PHE A 76 -11.86 -3.08 -0.45
N PHE A 77 -11.25 -3.57 0.62
CA PHE A 77 -11.98 -4.18 1.73
C PHE A 77 -11.52 -3.55 3.05
N ILE A 78 -12.48 -3.19 3.89
CA ILE A 78 -12.22 -2.68 5.23
C ILE A 78 -12.72 -3.72 6.24
N HIS A 79 -11.83 -4.11 7.13
CA HIS A 79 -12.14 -5.00 8.23
C HIS A 79 -12.09 -4.18 9.53
N VAL A 80 -13.25 -3.95 10.12
CA VAL A 80 -13.41 -3.10 11.28
C VAL A 80 -14.38 -3.75 12.26
N LEU A 81 -14.02 -3.78 13.54
CA LEU A 81 -14.73 -4.57 14.54
C LEU A 81 -14.90 -6.02 14.01
N ASP A 82 -16.11 -6.58 14.06
CA ASP A 82 -16.46 -7.88 13.50
C ASP A 82 -16.95 -7.84 12.04
N LYS A 83 -16.94 -6.64 11.41
CA LYS A 83 -17.48 -6.42 10.07
C LYS A 83 -16.41 -6.45 8.99
N LYS A 84 -16.79 -7.02 7.85
CA LYS A 84 -16.05 -7.00 6.59
C LYS A 84 -16.85 -6.20 5.59
N LEU A 85 -16.29 -5.09 5.14
CA LEU A 85 -16.93 -4.14 4.27
C LEU A 85 -16.21 -4.16 2.92
N ALA A 86 -16.97 -4.32 1.83
CA ALA A 86 -16.44 -4.28 0.48
C ALA A 86 -16.87 -2.98 -0.20
N TYR A 87 -15.93 -2.34 -0.87
CA TYR A 87 -16.16 -1.13 -1.67
C TYR A 87 -15.62 -1.34 -3.08
N ARG A 88 -16.40 -0.91 -4.07
CA ARG A 88 -16.00 -0.91 -5.47
C ARG A 88 -15.68 0.51 -5.90
N VAL A 89 -14.52 0.73 -6.50
CA VAL A 89 -14.09 2.04 -6.99
C VAL A 89 -15.06 2.54 -8.07
N ASP A 90 -15.67 3.70 -7.81
CA ASP A 90 -16.60 4.38 -8.71
C ASP A 90 -16.02 5.68 -9.27
N GLN A 91 -15.11 6.33 -8.54
CA GLN A 91 -14.51 7.60 -8.94
C GLN A 91 -13.02 7.64 -8.60
N ILE A 92 -12.24 8.20 -9.54
CA ILE A 92 -10.82 8.53 -9.35
C ILE A 92 -10.63 9.95 -9.84
N THR A 93 -10.14 10.83 -8.97
CA THR A 93 -10.01 12.27 -9.25
C THR A 93 -8.73 12.81 -8.62
N VAL A 94 -8.11 13.78 -9.26
CA VAL A 94 -6.97 14.54 -8.70
C VAL A 94 -7.46 15.94 -8.39
N VAL A 95 -7.22 16.41 -7.17
CA VAL A 95 -7.68 17.69 -6.67
C VAL A 95 -6.55 18.46 -5.99
N GLU A 96 -6.76 19.77 -5.79
CA GLU A 96 -5.89 20.59 -4.93
C GLU A 96 -6.10 20.17 -3.45
N PRO A 97 -5.07 20.33 -2.58
CA PRO A 97 -5.15 19.91 -1.17
C PRO A 97 -6.33 20.55 -0.39
N GLN A 98 -6.75 21.74 -0.77
CA GLN A 98 -7.84 22.49 -0.13
C GLN A 98 -9.22 22.11 -0.67
N ASP A 99 -9.29 21.39 -1.80
CA ASP A 99 -10.57 21.00 -2.40
C ASP A 99 -11.11 19.71 -1.76
N THR A 100 -12.04 19.89 -0.83
CA THR A 100 -12.67 18.80 -0.08
C THR A 100 -14.08 18.45 -0.58
N LYS A 101 -14.53 19.02 -1.71
CA LYS A 101 -15.90 18.83 -2.23
C LYS A 101 -16.25 17.36 -2.46
N GLU A 102 -15.30 16.59 -3.02
CA GLU A 102 -15.47 15.17 -3.33
C GLU A 102 -15.47 14.27 -2.07
N LEU A 103 -15.15 14.82 -0.89
CA LEU A 103 -15.11 14.11 0.38
C LEU A 103 -16.37 14.31 1.23
N GLN A 104 -17.32 15.10 0.75
CA GLN A 104 -18.56 15.37 1.45
C GLN A 104 -19.48 14.15 1.51
N ILE A 105 -20.23 14.02 2.59
CA ILE A 105 -21.25 12.98 2.73
C ILE A 105 -22.38 13.24 1.74
N MET A 106 -22.69 12.23 0.94
CA MET A 106 -23.85 12.23 0.05
C MET A 106 -24.99 11.46 0.70
N GLU A 107 -26.16 12.08 0.75
CA GLU A 107 -27.37 11.46 1.32
C GLU A 107 -27.69 10.10 0.69
N GLY A 108 -28.03 9.13 1.51
CA GLY A 108 -28.34 7.77 1.07
C GLY A 108 -27.15 6.91 0.66
N LYS A 109 -25.93 7.47 0.61
CA LYS A 109 -24.73 6.75 0.16
C LYS A 109 -23.87 6.26 1.33
N ASP A 110 -23.08 5.24 1.05
CA ASP A 110 -22.02 4.70 1.90
C ASP A 110 -20.73 4.71 1.08
N HIS A 111 -19.89 5.72 1.32
CA HIS A 111 -18.65 5.94 0.59
C HIS A 111 -17.43 5.80 1.50
N VAL A 112 -16.34 5.39 0.88
CA VAL A 112 -14.99 5.53 1.45
C VAL A 112 -14.09 6.08 0.37
N THR A 113 -13.30 7.10 0.70
CA THR A 113 -12.26 7.65 -0.19
C THR A 113 -10.88 7.38 0.39
N LEU A 114 -10.03 6.78 -0.45
CA LEU A 114 -8.60 6.62 -0.20
C LEU A 114 -7.87 7.83 -0.76
N VAL A 115 -7.01 8.45 0.04
CA VAL A 115 -6.34 9.71 -0.31
C VAL A 115 -4.83 9.56 -0.21
N THR A 116 -4.12 10.05 -1.22
CA THR A 116 -2.65 10.14 -1.18
C THR A 116 -2.14 11.35 -1.94
N CYS A 117 -0.89 11.73 -1.71
CA CYS A 117 -0.24 12.81 -2.47
C CYS A 117 0.10 12.36 -3.90
N THR A 118 0.06 13.29 -4.86
CA THR A 118 0.39 13.06 -6.27
C THR A 118 0.83 14.37 -6.92
N PRO A 119 1.65 14.38 -8.03
CA PRO A 119 2.42 13.24 -8.55
C PRO A 119 3.53 12.81 -7.59
N TYR A 120 4.03 11.59 -7.77
CA TYR A 120 5.15 11.07 -6.98
C TYR A 120 6.36 12.03 -6.98
N GLY A 121 6.89 12.33 -5.81
CA GLY A 121 8.05 13.21 -5.62
C GLY A 121 7.74 14.71 -5.63
N VAL A 122 6.63 15.16 -6.24
CA VAL A 122 6.17 16.57 -6.21
C VAL A 122 5.17 16.77 -5.07
N ASN A 123 4.15 15.90 -4.98
CA ASN A 123 3.19 15.81 -3.87
C ASN A 123 2.35 17.08 -3.65
N ASP A 124 2.16 17.90 -4.68
CA ASP A 124 1.43 19.17 -4.63
C ASP A 124 -0.10 19.00 -4.73
N LYS A 125 -0.57 17.84 -5.21
CA LYS A 125 -1.99 17.51 -5.36
C LYS A 125 -2.38 16.29 -4.54
N ARG A 126 -3.69 15.98 -4.54
CA ARG A 126 -4.26 14.80 -3.88
C ARG A 126 -4.95 13.91 -4.89
N LEU A 127 -4.57 12.63 -4.90
CA LEU A 127 -5.31 11.59 -5.60
C LEU A 127 -6.40 11.06 -4.67
N LEU A 128 -7.62 11.10 -5.14
CA LEU A 128 -8.82 10.58 -4.47
C LEU A 128 -9.31 9.34 -5.21
N VAL A 129 -9.34 8.21 -4.54
CA VAL A 129 -9.91 6.96 -5.05
C VAL A 129 -11.13 6.63 -4.19
N ARG A 130 -12.34 6.97 -4.70
CA ARG A 130 -13.59 6.74 -4.00
C ARG A 130 -14.16 5.38 -4.34
N GLY A 131 -14.64 4.68 -3.32
CA GLY A 131 -15.41 3.46 -3.46
C GLY A 131 -16.81 3.60 -2.87
N VAL A 132 -17.76 2.99 -3.56
CA VAL A 132 -19.14 2.84 -3.12
C VAL A 132 -19.34 1.46 -2.50
N ARG A 133 -20.09 1.39 -1.41
CA ARG A 133 -20.41 0.15 -0.72
C ARG A 133 -21.02 -0.89 -1.65
N THR A 134 -20.54 -2.14 -1.55
CA THR A 134 -21.08 -3.29 -2.28
C THR A 134 -21.18 -4.52 -1.38
N ALA A 135 -21.84 -5.57 -1.86
CA ALA A 135 -21.89 -6.83 -1.13
C ALA A 135 -20.49 -7.42 -0.95
N TYR A 136 -20.21 -7.94 0.24
CA TYR A 136 -18.95 -8.60 0.53
C TYR A 136 -19.01 -10.08 0.13
N HIS A 137 -18.08 -10.50 -0.70
CA HIS A 137 -17.91 -11.90 -1.12
C HIS A 137 -16.47 -12.36 -0.81
N ALA A 138 -16.32 -13.26 0.16
CA ALA A 138 -14.99 -13.73 0.60
C ALA A 138 -14.15 -14.34 -0.51
N LYS A 139 -14.79 -15.06 -1.48
CA LYS A 139 -14.10 -15.60 -2.65
C LYS A 139 -13.50 -14.52 -3.55
N GLU A 140 -14.15 -13.38 -3.72
CA GLU A 140 -13.62 -12.27 -4.52
C GLU A 140 -12.38 -11.65 -3.91
N GLU A 141 -12.37 -11.45 -2.59
CA GLU A 141 -11.20 -10.96 -1.88
C GLU A 141 -10.00 -11.90 -2.09
N GLU A 142 -10.22 -13.20 -1.97
CA GLU A 142 -9.17 -14.21 -2.10
C GLU A 142 -8.67 -14.38 -3.53
N ILE A 143 -9.57 -14.43 -4.52
CA ILE A 143 -9.21 -14.58 -5.95
C ILE A 143 -8.39 -13.38 -6.42
N ARG A 144 -8.79 -12.17 -6.07
CA ARG A 144 -8.10 -10.95 -6.47
C ARG A 144 -6.71 -10.85 -5.84
N ALA A 145 -6.55 -11.27 -4.59
CA ALA A 145 -5.25 -11.34 -3.92
C ALA A 145 -4.31 -12.34 -4.60
N ARG A 146 -4.80 -13.51 -5.01
CA ARG A 146 -3.99 -14.52 -5.71
C ARG A 146 -3.54 -14.07 -7.09
N ASN A 147 -4.42 -13.43 -7.86
CA ASN A 147 -4.12 -13.00 -9.23
C ASN A 147 -2.99 -11.97 -9.27
N HIS A 148 -2.97 -11.02 -8.34
CA HIS A 148 -1.91 -10.02 -8.28
C HIS A 148 -0.56 -10.64 -7.86
N HIS A 149 -0.56 -11.51 -6.86
CA HIS A 149 0.65 -12.19 -6.41
C HIS A 149 1.31 -13.02 -7.54
N SER A 150 0.50 -13.69 -8.39
CA SER A 150 1.02 -14.47 -9.49
C SER A 150 1.69 -13.63 -10.59
N GLN A 151 1.16 -12.45 -10.91
CA GLN A 151 1.73 -11.56 -11.92
C GLN A 151 3.12 -11.03 -11.51
N TRP A 152 3.28 -10.60 -10.27
CA TRP A 152 4.58 -10.14 -9.75
C TRP A 152 5.62 -11.26 -9.72
N MET A 153 5.25 -12.46 -9.32
CA MET A 153 6.14 -13.62 -9.34
C MET A 153 6.67 -13.94 -10.74
N GLU A 154 5.86 -13.79 -11.78
CA GLU A 154 6.30 -14.02 -13.16
C GLU A 154 7.29 -12.96 -13.65
N VAL A 155 7.09 -11.69 -13.29
CA VAL A 155 8.03 -10.60 -13.60
C VAL A 155 9.38 -10.85 -12.92
N TYR A 156 9.38 -11.23 -11.64
CA TYR A 156 10.59 -11.56 -10.89
C TYR A 156 11.35 -12.75 -11.49
N LYS A 157 10.66 -13.82 -11.82
CA LYS A 157 11.28 -14.98 -12.47
C LYS A 157 11.98 -14.61 -13.77
N ARG A 158 11.31 -13.81 -14.62
CA ARG A 158 11.90 -13.32 -15.89
C ARG A 158 13.12 -12.45 -15.66
N ALA A 159 13.09 -11.54 -14.69
CA ALA A 159 14.21 -10.67 -14.35
C ALA A 159 15.42 -11.47 -13.83
N ILE A 160 15.20 -12.44 -12.93
CA ILE A 160 16.25 -13.35 -12.43
C ILE A 160 16.84 -14.17 -13.57
N PHE A 161 15.99 -14.74 -14.45
CA PHE A 161 16.46 -15.53 -15.58
C PHE A 161 17.31 -14.70 -16.55
N ALA A 162 16.88 -13.47 -16.87
CA ALA A 162 17.64 -12.54 -17.71
C ALA A 162 19.00 -12.19 -17.07
N GLY A 163 19.02 -11.92 -15.78
CA GLY A 163 20.26 -11.64 -15.02
C GLY A 163 21.24 -12.81 -15.04
N LEU A 164 20.76 -14.05 -14.83
CA LEU A 164 21.57 -15.27 -14.90
C LEU A 164 22.13 -15.48 -16.32
N LEU A 165 21.32 -15.23 -17.35
CA LEU A 165 21.74 -15.35 -18.74
C LEU A 165 22.85 -14.38 -19.09
N ILE A 166 22.77 -13.12 -18.65
CA ILE A 166 23.82 -12.12 -18.81
C ILE A 166 25.12 -12.58 -18.12
N ILE A 167 25.04 -13.08 -16.91
CA ILE A 167 26.19 -13.61 -16.16
C ILE A 167 26.84 -14.78 -16.93
N CYS A 168 26.04 -15.71 -17.45
CA CYS A 168 26.54 -16.83 -18.24
C CYS A 168 27.26 -16.37 -19.53
N VAL A 169 26.68 -15.37 -20.23
CA VAL A 169 27.30 -14.78 -21.43
C VAL A 169 28.65 -14.12 -21.09
N LEU A 170 28.72 -13.38 -20.00
CA LEU A 170 29.97 -12.75 -19.55
C LEU A 170 31.03 -13.78 -19.19
N ILE A 171 30.67 -14.88 -18.52
CA ILE A 171 31.58 -15.99 -18.17
C ILE A 171 32.08 -16.67 -19.46
N ALA A 172 31.19 -16.95 -20.42
CA ALA A 172 31.56 -17.55 -21.70
C ALA A 172 32.49 -16.64 -22.53
N ALA A 173 32.15 -15.37 -22.65
CA ALA A 173 32.98 -14.35 -23.32
C ALA A 173 34.38 -14.27 -22.70
N ARG A 174 34.44 -14.33 -21.37
CA ARG A 174 35.71 -14.34 -20.63
C ARG A 174 36.54 -15.58 -20.95
N LYS A 175 35.96 -16.78 -20.94
CA LYS A 175 36.65 -18.03 -21.30
C LYS A 175 37.21 -18.00 -22.73
N VAL A 176 36.47 -17.41 -23.69
CA VAL A 176 36.92 -17.23 -25.06
C VAL A 176 38.06 -16.24 -25.13
N TYR A 177 38.00 -15.14 -24.37
CA TYR A 177 39.06 -14.13 -24.32
C TYR A 177 40.34 -14.68 -23.68
N GLU A 178 40.24 -15.46 -22.59
CA GLU A 178 41.41 -16.07 -21.93
C GLU A 178 42.12 -17.09 -22.82
N LYS A 179 41.40 -17.85 -23.68
CA LYS A 179 41.98 -18.74 -24.66
C LYS A 179 42.82 -18.02 -25.77
N LYS A 180 42.54 -16.71 -26.02
CA LYS A 180 43.24 -15.91 -27.05
C LYS A 180 44.49 -15.17 -26.52
N LYS A 181 44.77 -15.18 -25.21
CA LYS A 181 45.77 -14.30 -24.59
C LYS A 181 46.75 -15.04 -23.66
N LEU A 182 47.78 -15.63 -24.24
CA LEU A 182 48.95 -16.15 -23.50
C LEU A 182 49.98 -15.04 -23.30
N ARG A 183 50.03 -14.38 -22.11
CA ARG A 183 51.23 -13.74 -21.52
C ARG A 183 51.05 -13.47 -20.03
N LYS A 184 52.00 -13.94 -19.20
CA LYS A 184 51.93 -14.03 -17.73
C LYS A 184 51.78 -12.70 -16.95
N GLU A 185 52.28 -11.59 -17.44
CA GLU A 185 52.23 -10.30 -16.71
C GLU A 185 50.85 -9.61 -16.73
N ILE A 186 50.06 -9.89 -17.74
CA ILE A 186 48.74 -9.30 -17.87
C ILE A 186 47.74 -10.01 -16.94
N TRP A 187 48.05 -11.20 -16.51
CA TRP A 187 47.14 -12.04 -15.68
C TRP A 187 46.85 -11.47 -14.28
N VAL A 188 47.85 -10.89 -13.58
CA VAL A 188 47.67 -10.29 -12.25
C VAL A 188 46.81 -9.02 -12.28
N LYS A 189 47.12 -8.11 -13.24
CA LYS A 189 46.32 -6.87 -13.45
C LYS A 189 44.87 -7.20 -13.82
N GLN A 190 44.66 -8.22 -14.66
CA GLN A 190 43.34 -8.66 -15.06
C GLN A 190 42.54 -9.27 -13.88
N LYS A 191 43.19 -10.01 -12.98
CA LYS A 191 42.55 -10.52 -11.74
C LYS A 191 42.05 -9.39 -10.84
N ILE A 192 42.88 -8.36 -10.64
CA ILE A 192 42.50 -7.21 -9.77
C ILE A 192 41.32 -6.47 -10.41
N ILE A 193 41.36 -6.18 -11.73
CA ILE A 193 40.25 -5.51 -12.41
C ILE A 193 38.97 -6.30 -12.30
N ASN A 194 39.03 -7.64 -12.42
CA ASN A 194 37.86 -8.49 -12.31
C ASN A 194 37.26 -8.53 -10.87
N ILE A 195 38.13 -8.57 -9.84
CA ILE A 195 37.70 -8.54 -8.44
C ILE A 195 37.00 -7.19 -8.14
N VAL A 196 37.62 -6.09 -8.60
CA VAL A 196 37.00 -4.76 -8.44
C VAL A 196 35.67 -4.67 -9.20
N GLY A 197 35.62 -5.19 -10.43
CA GLY A 197 34.36 -5.22 -11.20
C GLY A 197 33.24 -6.04 -10.53
N ILE A 198 33.58 -7.23 -9.99
CA ILE A 198 32.63 -8.05 -9.23
C ILE A 198 32.18 -7.32 -7.96
N PHE A 199 33.09 -6.64 -7.26
CA PHE A 199 32.77 -5.86 -6.07
C PHE A 199 31.77 -4.74 -6.36
N PHE A 200 31.98 -3.94 -7.42
CA PHE A 200 31.04 -2.90 -7.84
C PHE A 200 29.72 -3.47 -8.32
N LEU A 201 29.72 -4.63 -8.98
CA LEU A 201 28.50 -5.31 -9.41
C LEU A 201 27.66 -5.77 -8.21
N VAL A 202 28.31 -6.34 -7.19
CA VAL A 202 27.62 -6.75 -5.95
C VAL A 202 27.04 -5.55 -5.23
N ILE A 203 27.80 -4.45 -5.11
CA ILE A 203 27.30 -3.21 -4.50
C ILE A 203 26.10 -2.67 -5.30
N GLY A 204 26.19 -2.61 -6.62
CA GLY A 204 25.10 -2.14 -7.49
C GLY A 204 23.84 -2.98 -7.33
N ILE A 205 23.96 -4.30 -7.30
CA ILE A 205 22.82 -5.21 -7.06
C ILE A 205 22.26 -4.99 -5.65
N THR A 206 23.09 -4.85 -4.63
CA THR A 206 22.65 -4.61 -3.26
C THR A 206 21.89 -3.30 -3.14
N LEU A 207 22.37 -2.21 -3.75
CA LEU A 207 21.70 -0.92 -3.76
C LEU A 207 20.35 -0.97 -4.50
N LEU A 208 20.26 -1.73 -5.59
CA LEU A 208 19.01 -1.91 -6.33
C LEU A 208 17.98 -2.75 -5.56
N LEU A 209 18.43 -3.77 -4.83
CA LEU A 209 17.54 -4.65 -4.06
C LEU A 209 17.16 -4.07 -2.70
N TYR A 210 17.95 -3.13 -2.16
CA TYR A 210 17.75 -2.57 -0.83
C TYR A 210 16.34 -2.00 -0.60
N PRO A 211 15.77 -1.12 -1.46
CA PRO A 211 14.44 -0.58 -1.25
C PRO A 211 13.36 -1.65 -1.30
N GLU A 212 13.51 -2.66 -2.17
CA GLU A 212 12.55 -3.78 -2.26
C GLU A 212 12.59 -4.65 -1.00
N ILE A 213 13.77 -4.95 -0.47
CA ILE A 213 13.94 -5.74 0.76
C ILE A 213 13.31 -5.00 1.95
N ILE A 214 13.56 -3.70 2.09
CA ILE A 214 12.97 -2.89 3.17
C ILE A 214 11.45 -2.84 3.06
N SER A 215 10.93 -2.62 1.86
CA SER A 215 9.49 -2.62 1.58
C SER A 215 8.84 -3.97 1.93
N TYR A 216 9.49 -5.07 1.55
CA TYR A 216 9.04 -6.44 1.89
C TYR A 216 9.03 -6.69 3.41
N LEU A 217 10.07 -6.27 4.13
CA LEU A 217 10.14 -6.45 5.58
C LEU A 217 9.04 -5.67 6.30
N LYS A 218 8.77 -4.43 5.89
CA LYS A 218 7.69 -3.63 6.47
C LYS A 218 6.31 -4.17 6.13
N GLN A 219 6.10 -4.64 4.91
CA GLN A 219 4.85 -5.32 4.53
C GLN A 219 4.63 -6.55 5.42
N LYS A 220 5.66 -7.36 5.66
CA LYS A 220 5.60 -8.51 6.55
C LYS A 220 5.26 -8.12 7.99
N GLN A 221 5.83 -7.02 8.49
CA GLN A 221 5.52 -6.49 9.82
C GLN A 221 4.06 -6.02 9.90
N SER A 222 3.56 -5.33 8.88
CA SER A 222 2.16 -4.93 8.77
C SER A 222 1.23 -6.13 8.76
N ASP A 223 1.53 -7.17 7.97
CA ASP A 223 0.75 -8.41 7.93
C ASP A 223 0.72 -9.13 9.28
N GLN A 224 1.82 -9.10 10.04
CA GLN A 224 1.85 -9.64 11.41
C GLN A 224 0.93 -8.84 12.34
N THR A 225 1.01 -7.51 12.28
CA THR A 225 0.12 -6.62 13.06
C THR A 225 -1.36 -6.89 12.75
N VAL A 226 -1.69 -7.03 11.47
CA VAL A 226 -3.06 -7.36 11.03
C VAL A 226 -3.50 -8.73 11.55
N LYS A 227 -2.63 -9.74 11.51
CA LYS A 227 -2.91 -11.09 12.07
C LYS A 227 -3.17 -11.05 13.57
N GLU A 228 -2.33 -10.36 14.33
CA GLU A 228 -2.51 -10.20 15.77
C GLU A 228 -3.83 -9.50 16.11
N LEU A 229 -4.18 -8.44 15.37
CA LEU A 229 -5.46 -7.76 15.52
C LEU A 229 -6.65 -8.70 15.29
N THR A 230 -6.58 -9.50 14.24
CA THR A 230 -7.65 -10.47 13.91
C THR A 230 -7.80 -11.50 15.03
N GLN A 231 -6.71 -11.99 15.59
CA GLN A 231 -6.73 -12.95 16.71
C GLN A 231 -7.24 -12.34 18.02
N ARG A 232 -6.83 -11.10 18.35
CA ARG A 232 -7.29 -10.41 19.56
C ARG A 232 -8.79 -10.06 19.50
N ARG A 233 -9.32 -9.74 18.31
CA ARG A 233 -10.73 -9.41 18.11
C ARG A 233 -11.66 -10.58 18.31
N SER A 234 -11.27 -11.77 17.88
CA SER A 234 -12.05 -13.00 18.08
C SER A 234 -12.40 -13.27 19.56
N LYS A 235 -11.78 -12.57 20.51
CA LYS A 235 -11.96 -12.73 21.96
C LYS A 235 -12.75 -11.61 22.66
N ARG A 236 -13.24 -10.56 21.97
CA ARG A 236 -13.85 -9.38 22.61
C ARG A 236 -15.38 -9.33 22.43
N LYS A 237 -16.12 -9.44 23.52
CA LYS A 237 -17.56 -9.10 23.64
C LYS A 237 -17.90 -7.60 23.58
N GLN A 238 -16.91 -6.72 23.38
CA GLN A 238 -17.03 -5.26 23.53
C GLN A 238 -17.33 -4.52 22.22
N ASP A 239 -17.42 -5.23 21.11
CA ASP A 239 -17.52 -4.63 19.77
C ASP A 239 -18.87 -3.95 19.51
N ASP A 240 -19.97 -4.42 20.12
CA ASP A 240 -21.29 -3.82 19.96
C ASP A 240 -21.37 -2.40 20.54
N LEU A 241 -20.79 -2.15 21.70
CA LEU A 241 -20.77 -0.82 22.31
C LEU A 241 -19.94 0.17 21.49
N LEU A 242 -18.79 -0.27 21.00
CA LEU A 242 -17.91 0.54 20.14
C LEU A 242 -18.62 0.86 18.82
N TYR A 243 -19.29 -0.12 18.23
CA TYR A 243 -20.09 0.07 17.03
C TYR A 243 -21.18 1.12 17.22
N GLN A 244 -21.95 1.03 18.30
CA GLN A 244 -23.01 2.00 18.61
C GLN A 244 -22.46 3.42 18.83
N LYS A 245 -21.29 3.55 19.47
CA LYS A 245 -20.61 4.85 19.60
C LYS A 245 -20.21 5.41 18.24
N ALA A 246 -19.65 4.60 17.36
CA ALA A 246 -19.25 5.00 16.02
C ALA A 246 -20.46 5.37 15.15
N VAL A 247 -21.58 4.67 15.24
CA VAL A 247 -22.85 5.03 14.57
C VAL A 247 -23.36 6.38 15.05
N ARG A 248 -23.34 6.64 16.36
CA ARG A 248 -23.75 7.94 16.91
C ARG A 248 -22.84 9.07 16.40
N TYR A 249 -21.55 8.85 16.35
CA TYR A 249 -20.59 9.80 15.80
C TYR A 249 -20.88 10.10 14.31
N ASN A 250 -21.08 9.05 13.49
CA ASN A 250 -21.37 9.24 12.07
C ASN A 250 -22.68 10.04 11.86
N ARG A 251 -23.73 9.77 12.65
CA ARG A 251 -24.97 10.57 12.63
C ARG A 251 -24.75 12.02 13.00
N LYS A 252 -23.86 12.28 13.97
CA LYS A 252 -23.51 13.66 14.36
C LYS A 252 -22.80 14.38 13.22
N ILE A 253 -21.76 13.77 12.63
CA ILE A 253 -21.01 14.31 11.49
C ILE A 253 -21.94 14.63 10.32
N PHE A 254 -22.88 13.75 9.98
CA PHE A 254 -23.87 13.99 8.94
C PHE A 254 -24.76 15.20 9.25
N LYS A 255 -25.31 15.30 10.45
CA LYS A 255 -26.15 16.42 10.88
C LYS A 255 -25.41 17.76 10.84
N GLU A 256 -24.15 17.77 11.23
CA GLU A 256 -23.27 18.94 11.24
C GLU A 256 -22.68 19.26 9.85
N LYS A 257 -23.10 18.54 8.80
CA LYS A 257 -22.60 18.70 7.40
C LYS A 257 -21.07 18.72 7.32
N GLN A 258 -20.43 17.92 8.14
CA GLN A 258 -18.95 17.80 8.19
C GLN A 258 -18.25 19.19 8.38
N ALA A 259 -18.77 20.03 9.25
CA ALA A 259 -18.30 21.41 9.46
C ALA A 259 -16.79 21.55 9.76
N GLY A 260 -16.12 20.45 10.13
CA GLY A 260 -14.67 20.42 10.38
C GLY A 260 -13.83 19.86 9.22
N LEU A 261 -14.44 19.52 8.07
CA LEU A 261 -13.70 19.00 6.93
C LEU A 261 -12.90 20.12 6.28
N LYS A 262 -11.59 20.10 6.50
CA LYS A 262 -10.61 21.04 5.95
C LYS A 262 -9.59 20.25 5.13
N ASP A 263 -8.51 20.89 4.76
CA ASP A 263 -7.42 20.35 3.91
C ASP A 263 -7.09 18.86 4.15
N VAL A 264 -6.82 18.15 3.05
CA VAL A 264 -6.58 16.69 3.01
C VAL A 264 -5.13 16.40 2.62
#